data_68c20757f9169073317ba0dc02b61ecd
#
_entry.id   68c20757f9169073317ba0dc02b61ecd
#
_cell.length_a   1.000
_cell.length_b   1.000
_cell.length_c   1.000
_cell.angle_alpha   90.00
_cell.angle_beta   90.00
_cell.angle_gamma   90.00
#
_symmetry.space_group_name_H-M   'P 1'
#
loop_
_entity.id
_entity.type
_entity.pdbx_description
1 polymer ?
#
loop_
_entity_poly.entity_id
_entity_poly.type
_entity_poly.pdbx_seq_one_letter_code
_entity_poly.pdbx_strand_id
1 'polypeptide(L)'
;IPFLLALPLGAVALWLRLKLEETPTFTQAQQHAEHAAAPPEAKLGGVVKTILIGIGRMMGWSAAGYTFLVVMPSYLQTSLHATFQQALVATVLANVGFALTILPAGIVSDKLGRKTVMLTAVAAVILFTFPLLHLLQDAQSSLWAKGLAVMIAGAVVGLLAGPGPAMLAEMFPTRVR
;
A
#
# COMPACT_ATOMS: atom_id res chain seq x y z
N ILE A 1 -10.02 -23.15 -14.23
CA ILE A 1 -11.12 -23.18 -13.23
C ILE A 1 -10.98 -22.02 -12.22
N PRO A 2 -9.79 -21.69 -11.60
CA PRO A 2 -9.73 -20.60 -10.64
C PRO A 2 -10.19 -19.24 -11.18
N PHE A 3 -9.90 -18.94 -12.43
CA PHE A 3 -10.32 -17.69 -13.08
C PHE A 3 -11.83 -17.57 -13.29
N LEU A 4 -12.55 -18.71 -13.39
CA LEU A 4 -14.01 -18.68 -13.49
C LEU A 4 -14.68 -18.26 -12.18
N LEU A 5 -14.03 -18.43 -11.03
CA LEU A 5 -14.51 -17.92 -9.74
C LEU A 5 -14.43 -16.40 -9.64
N ALA A 6 -13.60 -15.76 -10.45
CA ALA A 6 -13.54 -14.30 -10.51
C ALA A 6 -14.80 -13.68 -11.14
N LEU A 7 -15.51 -14.40 -12.04
CA LEU A 7 -16.72 -13.91 -12.69
C LEU A 7 -17.86 -13.63 -11.68
N PRO A 8 -18.28 -14.59 -10.82
CA PRO A 8 -19.33 -14.30 -9.84
C PRO A 8 -18.90 -13.25 -8.82
N LEU A 9 -17.63 -13.23 -8.39
CA LEU A 9 -17.12 -12.19 -7.50
C LEU A 9 -17.13 -10.81 -8.16
N GLY A 10 -16.76 -10.72 -9.44
CA GLY A 10 -16.85 -9.51 -10.23
C GLY A 10 -18.28 -9.02 -10.42
N ALA A 11 -19.22 -9.95 -10.68
CA ALA A 11 -20.64 -9.63 -10.79
C ALA A 11 -21.22 -9.11 -9.47
N VAL A 12 -20.87 -9.73 -8.33
CA VAL A 12 -21.26 -9.25 -6.98
C VAL A 12 -20.68 -7.87 -6.70
N ALA A 13 -19.40 -7.65 -7.00
CA ALA A 13 -18.76 -6.37 -6.83
C ALA A 13 -19.39 -5.28 -7.69
N LEU A 14 -19.72 -5.59 -8.94
CA LEU A 14 -20.43 -4.68 -9.84
C LEU A 14 -21.83 -4.37 -9.32
N TRP A 15 -22.58 -5.38 -8.89
CA TRP A 15 -23.91 -5.23 -8.34
C TRP A 15 -23.90 -4.35 -7.06
N LEU A 16 -22.96 -4.59 -6.16
CA LEU A 16 -22.77 -3.75 -4.98
C LEU A 16 -22.45 -2.30 -5.37
N ARG A 17 -21.57 -2.09 -6.35
CA ARG A 17 -21.20 -0.76 -6.83
C ARG A 17 -22.39 -0.01 -7.45
N LEU A 18 -23.25 -0.69 -8.17
CA LEU A 18 -24.44 -0.12 -8.78
C LEU A 18 -25.54 0.20 -7.73
N LYS A 19 -25.53 -0.50 -6.59
CA LYS A 19 -26.53 -0.34 -5.52
C LYS A 19 -26.08 0.62 -4.41
N LEU A 20 -24.78 0.89 -4.31
CA LEU A 20 -24.24 1.88 -3.37
C LEU A 20 -24.60 3.27 -3.88
N GLU A 21 -25.49 3.93 -3.17
CA GLU A 21 -25.75 5.36 -3.33
C GLU A 21 -24.48 6.15 -2.97
N GLU A 22 -24.28 7.28 -3.65
CA GLU A 22 -23.18 8.19 -3.33
C GLU A 22 -23.28 8.64 -1.87
N THR A 23 -22.16 8.63 -1.17
CA THR A 23 -22.16 9.01 0.25
C THR A 23 -22.67 10.45 0.42
N PRO A 24 -23.49 10.74 1.45
CA PRO A 24 -24.03 12.10 1.69
C PRO A 24 -22.93 13.17 1.74
N THR A 25 -21.74 12.81 2.21
CA THR A 25 -20.56 13.69 2.22
C THR A 25 -20.04 14.02 0.82
N PHE A 26 -20.17 13.13 -0.14
CA PHE A 26 -19.78 13.37 -1.53
C PHE A 26 -20.78 14.32 -2.22
N THR A 27 -22.07 14.06 -2.05
CA THR A 27 -23.13 14.93 -2.58
C THR A 27 -23.07 16.35 -1.99
N GLN A 28 -22.80 16.49 -0.70
CA GLN A 28 -22.60 17.80 -0.06
C GLN A 28 -21.34 18.51 -0.59
N ALA A 29 -20.22 17.76 -0.77
CA ALA A 29 -19.00 18.32 -1.34
C ALA A 29 -19.20 18.78 -2.79
N GLN A 30 -19.98 18.06 -3.57
CA GLN A 30 -20.32 18.42 -4.95
C GLN A 30 -21.19 19.68 -5.00
N GLN A 31 -22.21 19.76 -4.16
CA GLN A 31 -23.06 20.96 -4.05
C GLN A 31 -22.27 22.20 -3.62
N HIS A 32 -21.34 22.05 -2.65
CA HIS A 32 -20.46 23.15 -2.27
C HIS A 32 -19.49 23.55 -3.39
N ALA A 33 -19.03 22.60 -4.20
CA ALA A 33 -18.16 22.87 -5.34
C ALA A 33 -18.90 23.55 -6.51
N GLU A 34 -20.19 23.30 -6.70
CA GLU A 34 -21.04 23.95 -7.70
C GLU A 34 -21.36 25.40 -7.33
N HIS A 35 -21.48 25.70 -6.03
CA HIS A 35 -21.73 27.06 -5.54
C HIS A 35 -20.48 27.89 -5.28
N ALA A 36 -19.32 27.28 -5.26
CA ALA A 36 -18.05 27.98 -5.15
C ALA A 36 -17.67 28.60 -6.50
N ALA A 37 -17.28 29.88 -6.49
CA ALA A 37 -16.75 30.56 -7.67
C ALA A 37 -15.68 29.69 -8.36
N ALA A 38 -15.68 29.64 -9.68
CA ALA A 38 -14.72 28.86 -10.46
C ALA A 38 -13.30 29.12 -9.95
N PRO A 39 -12.55 28.08 -9.52
CA PRO A 39 -11.18 28.28 -9.11
C PRO A 39 -10.38 28.87 -10.28
N PRO A 40 -9.39 29.74 -10.02
CA PRO A 40 -8.54 30.27 -11.06
C PRO A 40 -7.99 29.10 -11.89
N GLU A 41 -7.98 29.27 -13.21
CA GLU A 41 -7.50 28.26 -14.15
C GLU A 41 -6.19 27.65 -13.63
N ALA A 42 -6.20 26.34 -13.35
CA ALA A 42 -5.04 25.65 -12.84
C ALA A 42 -3.93 25.80 -13.89
N LYS A 43 -2.93 26.62 -13.61
CA LYS A 43 -1.77 26.78 -14.51
C LYS A 43 -1.21 25.39 -14.82
N LEU A 44 -1.06 25.05 -16.09
CA LEU A 44 -0.60 23.75 -16.57
C LEU A 44 0.64 23.24 -15.80
N GLY A 45 1.57 24.15 -15.46
CA GLY A 45 2.73 23.84 -14.63
C GLY A 45 2.41 23.37 -13.21
N GLY A 46 1.32 23.85 -12.60
CA GLY A 46 0.86 23.37 -11.28
C GLY A 46 0.32 21.94 -11.35
N VAL A 47 -0.44 21.63 -12.39
CA VAL A 47 -0.97 20.28 -12.62
C VAL A 47 0.16 19.28 -12.85
N VAL A 48 1.11 19.61 -13.73
CA VAL A 48 2.28 18.76 -14.01
C VAL A 48 3.11 18.51 -12.75
N LYS A 49 3.37 19.54 -11.95
CA LYS A 49 4.07 19.41 -10.66
C LYS A 49 3.34 18.43 -9.71
N THR A 50 2.01 18.54 -9.59
CA THR A 50 1.19 17.66 -8.76
C THR A 50 1.26 16.21 -9.24
N ILE A 51 1.18 15.98 -10.55
CA ILE A 51 1.34 14.66 -11.17
C ILE A 51 2.72 14.06 -10.87
N LEU A 52 3.79 14.81 -11.06
CA LEU A 52 5.16 14.35 -10.81
C LEU A 52 5.37 13.98 -9.33
N ILE A 53 4.86 14.78 -8.40
CA ILE A 53 4.90 14.47 -6.97
C ILE A 53 4.08 13.21 -6.67
N GLY A 54 2.91 13.04 -7.28
CA GLY A 54 2.09 11.85 -7.15
C GLY A 54 2.81 10.59 -7.63
N ILE A 55 3.42 10.65 -8.81
CA ILE A 55 4.24 9.56 -9.36
C ILE A 55 5.38 9.21 -8.39
N GLY A 56 6.16 10.19 -7.92
CA GLY A 56 7.27 9.94 -7.00
C GLY A 56 6.83 9.27 -5.69
N ARG A 57 5.67 9.65 -5.15
CA ARG A 57 5.09 9.02 -3.95
C ARG A 57 4.65 7.59 -4.20
N MET A 58 4.01 7.33 -5.36
CA MET A 58 3.58 5.98 -5.72
C MET A 58 4.76 5.05 -6.02
N MET A 59 5.81 5.55 -6.66
CA MET A 59 7.00 4.75 -6.96
C MET A 59 7.63 4.13 -5.71
N GLY A 60 7.82 4.92 -4.64
CA GLY A 60 8.41 4.43 -3.40
C GLY A 60 7.58 3.33 -2.74
N TRP A 61 6.28 3.54 -2.63
CA TRP A 61 5.35 2.55 -2.09
C TRP A 61 5.28 1.28 -2.96
N SER A 62 5.13 1.44 -4.27
CA SER A 62 5.05 0.31 -5.21
C SER A 62 6.34 -0.49 -5.23
N ALA A 63 7.50 0.18 -5.24
CA ALA A 63 8.79 -0.49 -5.20
C ALA A 63 8.96 -1.33 -3.93
N ALA A 64 8.67 -0.77 -2.75
CA ALA A 64 8.75 -1.49 -1.49
C ALA A 64 7.77 -2.68 -1.46
N GLY A 65 6.51 -2.46 -1.84
CA GLY A 65 5.49 -3.52 -1.89
C GLY A 65 5.87 -4.64 -2.84
N TYR A 66 6.31 -4.30 -4.05
CA TYR A 66 6.72 -5.30 -5.03
C TYR A 66 7.94 -6.10 -4.56
N THR A 67 8.95 -5.44 -4.00
CA THR A 67 10.16 -6.09 -3.51
C THR A 67 9.86 -7.08 -2.38
N PHE A 68 9.14 -6.64 -1.35
CA PHE A 68 8.94 -7.46 -0.16
C PHE A 68 7.79 -8.46 -0.25
N LEU A 69 6.74 -8.19 -1.04
CA LEU A 69 5.59 -9.08 -1.15
C LEU A 69 5.62 -9.97 -2.39
N VAL A 70 6.24 -9.53 -3.48
CA VAL A 70 6.21 -10.26 -4.76
C VAL A 70 7.57 -10.90 -5.09
N VAL A 71 8.67 -10.14 -4.99
CA VAL A 71 10.00 -10.63 -5.37
C VAL A 71 10.63 -11.49 -4.27
N MET A 72 10.29 -11.25 -3.00
CA MET A 72 10.88 -11.96 -1.86
C MET A 72 10.82 -13.50 -1.95
N PRO A 73 9.69 -14.14 -2.34
CA PRO A 73 9.65 -15.60 -2.50
C PRO A 73 10.64 -16.13 -3.53
N SER A 74 10.81 -15.43 -4.65
CA SER A 74 11.78 -15.78 -5.68
C SER A 74 13.21 -15.61 -5.17
N TYR A 75 13.48 -14.53 -4.47
CA TYR A 75 14.78 -14.29 -3.83
C TYR A 75 15.15 -15.38 -2.82
N LEU A 76 14.21 -15.80 -1.97
CA LEU A 76 14.42 -16.89 -1.03
C LEU A 76 14.80 -18.19 -1.73
N GLN A 77 14.17 -18.53 -2.86
CA GLN A 77 14.44 -19.74 -3.61
C GLN A 77 15.76 -19.66 -4.38
N THR A 78 15.99 -18.57 -5.12
CA THR A 78 17.13 -18.46 -6.04
C THR A 78 18.43 -18.10 -5.32
N SER A 79 18.41 -17.25 -4.32
CA SER A 79 19.60 -16.72 -3.66
C SER A 79 19.89 -17.42 -2.33
N LEU A 80 18.87 -17.83 -1.60
CA LEU A 80 19.02 -18.49 -0.29
C LEU A 80 18.73 -19.98 -0.33
N HIS A 81 18.50 -20.55 -1.53
CA HIS A 81 18.25 -21.98 -1.75
C HIS A 81 17.11 -22.55 -0.87
N ALA A 82 16.15 -21.71 -0.49
CA ALA A 82 14.98 -22.14 0.28
C ALA A 82 14.11 -23.09 -0.56
N THR A 83 13.51 -24.06 0.09
CA THR A 83 12.55 -24.94 -0.57
C THR A 83 11.30 -24.17 -0.99
N PHE A 84 10.59 -24.67 -1.99
CA PHE A 84 9.34 -24.08 -2.44
C PHE A 84 8.32 -23.87 -1.30
N GLN A 85 8.21 -24.86 -0.40
CA GLN A 85 7.33 -24.76 0.76
C GLN A 85 7.75 -23.65 1.73
N GLN A 86 9.03 -23.51 2.00
CA GLN A 86 9.55 -22.43 2.85
C GLN A 86 9.28 -21.05 2.25
N ALA A 87 9.44 -20.89 0.93
CA ALA A 87 9.12 -19.66 0.24
C ALA A 87 7.62 -19.33 0.28
N LEU A 88 6.75 -20.33 0.14
CA LEU A 88 5.30 -20.15 0.29
C LEU A 88 4.92 -19.71 1.70
N VAL A 89 5.44 -20.38 2.73
CA VAL A 89 5.19 -20.00 4.13
C VAL A 89 5.68 -18.58 4.40
N ALA A 90 6.86 -18.22 3.91
CA ALA A 90 7.39 -16.85 4.01
C ALA A 90 6.45 -15.83 3.35
N THR A 91 5.91 -16.15 2.16
CA THR A 91 4.94 -15.29 1.48
C THR A 91 3.68 -15.09 2.31
N VAL A 92 3.14 -16.15 2.88
CA VAL A 92 1.97 -16.06 3.76
C VAL A 92 2.27 -15.19 4.97
N LEU A 93 3.42 -15.39 5.64
CA LEU A 93 3.82 -14.57 6.79
C LEU A 93 4.00 -13.10 6.43
N ALA A 94 4.60 -12.79 5.27
CA ALA A 94 4.70 -11.41 4.79
C ALA A 94 3.33 -10.77 4.61
N ASN A 95 2.40 -11.48 3.96
CA ASN A 95 1.05 -10.98 3.74
C ASN A 95 0.24 -10.86 5.04
N VAL A 96 0.44 -11.74 6.01
CA VAL A 96 -0.15 -11.62 7.35
C VAL A 96 0.38 -10.36 8.05
N GLY A 97 1.70 -10.15 8.05
CA GLY A 97 2.30 -8.91 8.57
C GLY A 97 1.74 -7.66 7.92
N PHE A 98 1.63 -7.67 6.58
CA PHE A 98 1.02 -6.60 5.80
C PHE A 98 -0.45 -6.34 6.20
N ALA A 99 -1.27 -7.39 6.25
CA ALA A 99 -2.69 -7.28 6.57
C ALA A 99 -2.93 -6.77 8.00
N LEU A 100 -2.11 -7.20 8.97
CA LEU A 100 -2.21 -6.76 10.36
C LEU A 100 -1.87 -5.28 10.55
N THR A 101 -1.07 -4.69 9.67
CA THR A 101 -0.58 -3.31 9.83
C THR A 101 -1.28 -2.31 8.93
N ILE A 102 -1.84 -2.71 7.79
CA ILE A 102 -2.47 -1.79 6.84
C ILE A 102 -3.66 -1.04 7.45
N LEU A 103 -4.54 -1.73 8.18
CA LEU A 103 -5.71 -1.12 8.82
C LEU A 103 -5.32 -0.18 9.97
N PRO A 104 -4.51 -0.62 10.97
CA PRO A 104 -4.04 0.28 12.02
C PRO A 104 -3.28 1.49 11.47
N ALA A 105 -2.45 1.30 10.45
CA ALA A 105 -1.71 2.39 9.81
C ALA A 105 -2.65 3.42 9.19
N GLY A 106 -3.73 2.99 8.54
CA GLY A 106 -4.79 3.86 8.03
C GLY A 106 -5.42 4.68 9.14
N ILE A 107 -5.89 4.03 10.21
CA ILE A 107 -6.52 4.69 11.37
C ILE A 107 -5.57 5.68 12.06
N VAL A 108 -4.31 5.29 12.25
CA VAL A 108 -3.30 6.16 12.86
C VAL A 108 -3.00 7.35 11.94
N SER A 109 -2.98 7.15 10.62
CA SER A 109 -2.74 8.23 9.66
C SER A 109 -3.86 9.27 9.65
N ASP A 110 -5.09 8.87 9.91
CA ASP A 110 -6.23 9.79 10.02
C ASP A 110 -6.13 10.66 11.29
N LYS A 111 -5.52 10.14 12.38
CA LYS A 111 -5.36 10.84 13.67
C LYS A 111 -4.10 11.72 13.73
N LEU A 112 -2.95 11.19 13.31
CA LEU A 112 -1.64 11.86 13.42
C LEU A 112 -1.27 12.65 12.16
N GLY A 113 -2.08 12.52 11.11
CA GLY A 113 -1.80 13.13 9.83
C GLY A 113 -1.01 12.20 8.89
N ARG A 114 -1.45 12.15 7.63
CA ARG A 114 -0.94 11.23 6.59
C ARG A 114 0.55 11.39 6.34
N LYS A 115 1.05 12.63 6.34
CA LYS A 115 2.47 12.94 6.11
C LYS A 115 3.37 12.32 7.19
N THR A 116 2.97 12.43 8.46
CA THR A 116 3.74 11.90 9.59
C THR A 116 3.88 10.39 9.51
N VAL A 117 2.76 9.68 9.31
CA VAL A 117 2.77 8.21 9.21
C VAL A 117 3.55 7.74 7.99
N MET A 118 3.45 8.44 6.86
CA MET A 118 4.22 8.10 5.67
C MET A 118 5.72 8.28 5.88
N LEU A 119 6.15 9.36 6.52
CA LEU A 119 7.57 9.60 6.84
C LEU A 119 8.11 8.54 7.82
N THR A 120 7.35 8.20 8.86
CA THR A 120 7.76 7.15 9.81
C THR A 120 7.82 5.77 9.13
N ALA A 121 6.90 5.47 8.22
CA ALA A 121 6.91 4.24 7.45
C ALA A 121 8.13 4.16 6.51
N VAL A 122 8.47 5.26 5.81
CA VAL A 122 9.68 5.32 4.97
C VAL A 122 10.94 5.14 5.83
N ALA A 123 11.02 5.82 6.98
CA ALA A 123 12.13 5.65 7.91
C ALA A 123 12.23 4.20 8.41
N ALA A 124 11.10 3.54 8.69
CA ALA A 124 11.07 2.14 9.07
C ALA A 124 11.58 1.23 7.93
N VAL A 125 11.19 1.47 6.67
CA VAL A 125 11.74 0.72 5.52
C VAL A 125 13.26 0.84 5.48
N ILE A 126 13.80 2.06 5.55
CA ILE A 126 15.25 2.30 5.49
C ILE A 126 15.96 1.60 6.66
N LEU A 127 15.43 1.71 7.87
CA LEU A 127 16.04 1.19 9.08
C LEU A 127 16.01 -0.34 9.13
N PHE A 128 14.87 -0.95 8.76
CA PHE A 128 14.67 -2.39 8.91
C PHE A 128 15.13 -3.22 7.71
N THR A 129 15.24 -2.66 6.51
CA THR A 129 15.61 -3.42 5.30
C THR A 129 16.95 -4.14 5.46
N PHE A 130 17.99 -3.44 5.88
CA PHE A 130 19.32 -4.06 6.03
C PHE A 130 19.39 -5.13 7.12
N PRO A 131 18.94 -4.88 8.36
CA PRO A 131 18.93 -5.90 9.41
C PRO A 131 18.10 -7.13 9.03
N LEU A 132 16.94 -6.95 8.41
CA LEU A 132 16.08 -8.07 8.01
C LEU A 132 16.70 -8.90 6.90
N LEU A 133 17.31 -8.27 5.89
CA LEU A 133 18.03 -8.99 4.83
C LEU A 133 19.24 -9.73 5.37
N HIS A 134 20.02 -9.11 6.27
CA HIS A 134 21.15 -9.77 6.91
C HIS A 134 20.74 -11.01 7.70
N LEU A 135 19.65 -10.90 8.47
CA LEU A 135 19.09 -12.01 9.24
C LEU A 135 18.58 -13.16 8.34
N LEU A 136 18.01 -12.83 7.17
CA LEU A 136 17.58 -13.83 6.19
C LEU A 136 18.77 -14.56 5.54
N GLN A 137 19.88 -13.87 5.30
CA GLN A 137 21.09 -14.42 4.69
C GLN A 137 21.92 -15.25 5.68
N ASP A 138 21.78 -15.00 6.98
CA ASP A 138 22.55 -15.72 7.99
C ASP A 138 22.12 -17.19 8.06
N ALA A 139 23.07 -18.10 7.79
CA ALA A 139 22.86 -19.54 7.84
C ALA A 139 22.58 -20.06 9.27
N GLN A 140 23.06 -19.36 10.29
CA GLN A 140 22.88 -19.73 11.70
C GLN A 140 21.51 -19.32 12.25
N SER A 141 20.81 -18.42 11.58
CA SER A 141 19.49 -17.95 12.01
C SER A 141 18.43 -19.05 11.92
N SER A 142 17.65 -19.19 12.99
CA SER A 142 16.56 -20.17 13.06
C SER A 142 15.46 -19.87 12.03
N LEU A 143 14.74 -20.91 11.61
CA LEU A 143 13.58 -20.75 10.70
C LEU A 143 12.53 -19.80 11.28
N TRP A 144 12.34 -19.80 12.59
CA TRP A 144 11.41 -18.88 13.27
C TRP A 144 11.86 -17.43 13.16
N ALA A 145 13.16 -17.17 13.33
CA ALA A 145 13.73 -15.83 13.18
C ALA A 145 13.57 -15.32 11.75
N LYS A 146 13.82 -16.16 10.76
CA LYS A 146 13.61 -15.83 9.34
C LYS A 146 12.13 -15.57 9.01
N GLY A 147 11.22 -16.39 9.57
CA GLY A 147 9.78 -16.19 9.42
C GLY A 147 9.30 -14.87 10.01
N LEU A 148 9.77 -14.53 11.22
CA LEU A 148 9.49 -13.24 11.86
C LEU A 148 10.04 -12.06 11.06
N ALA A 149 11.26 -12.19 10.51
CA ALA A 149 11.86 -11.15 9.68
C ALA A 149 11.00 -10.83 8.45
N VAL A 150 10.51 -11.86 7.75
CA VAL A 150 9.65 -11.69 6.59
C VAL A 150 8.29 -11.10 6.98
N MET A 151 7.72 -11.50 8.12
CA MET A 151 6.48 -10.95 8.64
C MET A 151 6.64 -9.46 9.01
N ILE A 152 7.75 -9.07 9.64
CA ILE A 152 8.07 -7.67 9.94
C ILE A 152 8.26 -6.87 8.65
N ALA A 153 8.93 -7.43 7.64
CA ALA A 153 9.08 -6.78 6.34
C ALA A 153 7.70 -6.48 5.71
N GLY A 154 6.78 -7.45 5.72
CA GLY A 154 5.39 -7.25 5.30
C GLY A 154 4.68 -6.17 6.11
N ALA A 155 4.85 -6.17 7.44
CA ALA A 155 4.27 -5.17 8.34
C ALA A 155 4.74 -3.75 8.03
N VAL A 156 6.02 -3.57 7.76
CA VAL A 156 6.60 -2.27 7.36
C VAL A 156 6.02 -1.78 6.03
N VAL A 157 5.80 -2.68 5.06
CA VAL A 157 5.10 -2.34 3.81
C VAL A 157 3.65 -1.96 4.07
N GLY A 158 2.98 -2.63 5.01
CA GLY A 158 1.61 -2.31 5.43
C GLY A 158 1.48 -0.90 6.02
N LEU A 159 2.50 -0.42 6.76
CA LEU A 159 2.54 0.95 7.26
C LEU A 159 2.59 1.99 6.12
N LEU A 160 3.26 1.69 5.01
CA LEU A 160 3.28 2.54 3.81
C LEU A 160 1.95 2.49 3.06
N ALA A 161 1.35 1.31 2.97
CA ALA A 161 0.14 1.08 2.19
C ALA A 161 -1.11 1.69 2.83
N GLY A 162 -1.19 1.74 4.18
CA GLY A 162 -2.35 2.27 4.89
C GLY A 162 -2.74 3.70 4.47
N PRO A 163 -1.86 4.69 4.58
CA PRO A 163 -2.16 6.07 4.18
C PRO A 163 -2.07 6.32 2.67
N GLY A 164 -1.44 5.42 1.89
CA GLY A 164 -1.08 5.63 0.49
C GLY A 164 -2.23 6.04 -0.43
N PRO A 165 -3.28 5.23 -0.58
CA PRO A 165 -4.40 5.50 -1.48
C PRO A 165 -5.15 6.79 -1.12
N ALA A 166 -5.37 7.00 0.18
CA ALA A 166 -6.08 8.19 0.67
C ALA A 166 -5.28 9.47 0.42
N MET A 167 -3.96 9.43 0.64
CA MET A 167 -3.08 10.56 0.37
C MET A 167 -3.04 10.90 -1.13
N LEU A 168 -3.11 9.90 -2.01
CA LEU A 168 -3.15 10.13 -3.45
C LEU A 168 -4.45 10.84 -3.85
N ALA A 169 -5.60 10.35 -3.34
CA ALA A 169 -6.89 10.96 -3.61
C ALA A 169 -6.95 12.43 -3.15
N GLU A 170 -6.35 12.77 -2.02
CA GLU A 170 -6.32 14.14 -1.48
C GLU A 170 -5.44 15.11 -2.26
N MET A 171 -4.52 14.63 -3.09
CA MET A 171 -3.69 15.50 -3.93
C MET A 171 -4.45 16.17 -5.07
N PHE A 172 -5.58 15.60 -5.47
CA PHE A 172 -6.38 16.14 -6.57
C PHE A 172 -7.59 16.91 -6.03
N PRO A 173 -7.94 18.04 -6.66
CA PRO A 173 -9.15 18.80 -6.31
C PRO A 173 -10.40 17.94 -6.42
N THR A 174 -11.38 18.19 -5.57
CA THR A 174 -12.64 17.42 -5.51
C THR A 174 -13.40 17.34 -6.84
N ARG A 175 -13.22 18.32 -7.73
CA ARG A 175 -13.81 18.34 -9.10
C ARG A 175 -13.18 17.34 -10.07
N VAL A 176 -12.03 16.78 -9.76
CA VAL A 176 -11.26 15.86 -10.66
C VAL A 176 -11.19 14.46 -10.06
N ARG A 177 -11.74 14.26 -8.87
CA ARG A 177 -11.86 12.94 -8.22
C ARG A 177 -13.12 12.23 -8.78
#